data_fbf675349930a33e73e0595092ec8534
#
_entry.id   fbf675349930a33e73e0595092ec8534
#
_cell.length_a   1.000
_cell.length_b   1.000
_cell.length_c   1.000
_cell.angle_alpha   90.00
_cell.angle_beta   90.00
_cell.angle_gamma   90.00
#
_symmetry.space_group_name_H-M   'P 1'
#
loop_
_entity.id
_entity.type
_entity.pdbx_description
1 polymer ?
#
loop_
_entity_poly.entity_id
_entity_poly.type
_entity_poly.pdbx_seq_one_letter_code
_entity_poly.pdbx_strand_id
1 'polypeptide(L)'
;MDFFWPAKPIIPYFCTMIITIKEVTTKKELKAFVHFPNALYKGNPYYVPQIEAMDRDTLDPTKNHAFEVCEGKYWLAYDEKGKVVGRVAGIINRSYNEKTGEKICRFGWIDFIDNPEVSKALMQTVEQYAKEQGMDVVNGPMGFLEFDAAGILVEGFDQLPTAYGKYNAPYYEKHLLDLGYAKDVDFVEYRIIVPEVIPERYARMANLVAIKNDLHEAPITCRADIAPYIDSLFKCLNSAYSELHGFSELTPGQCEDLKKQFLGNINVDYLSIVLDAEEQVVGFGLALPSLANALQKANGSLFPLGWLHILNALKKNDTIDLLLIAIDEKYKNKGVNAIIFDKFARGIKKNGIQYIESTRELENNTSVQNLWHYLEHHLTKRARTYIKRI
;
A
#
# COMPACT_ATOMS: atom_id res chain seq x y z
N MET A 1 -16.40 -68.42 15.23
CA MET A 1 -17.21 -67.72 14.20
C MET A 1 -17.20 -66.25 14.61
N ASP A 2 -16.20 -65.53 14.10
CA ASP A 2 -16.04 -64.10 14.39
C ASP A 2 -16.79 -63.28 13.33
N PHE A 3 -17.83 -62.60 13.76
CA PHE A 3 -18.60 -61.69 12.93
C PHE A 3 -17.84 -60.36 12.76
N PHE A 4 -17.14 -60.21 11.63
CA PHE A 4 -16.63 -58.93 11.19
C PHE A 4 -17.80 -58.03 10.70
N TRP A 5 -18.10 -56.97 11.43
CA TRP A 5 -18.99 -55.89 10.98
C TRP A 5 -18.17 -54.92 10.11
N PRO A 6 -18.55 -54.65 8.87
CA PRO A 6 -17.83 -53.67 8.07
C PRO A 6 -18.09 -52.29 8.66
N ALA A 7 -17.00 -51.57 9.03
CA ALA A 7 -17.05 -50.17 9.41
C ALA A 7 -17.64 -49.34 8.25
N LYS A 8 -18.77 -48.67 8.50
CA LYS A 8 -19.31 -47.70 7.55
C LYS A 8 -18.27 -46.60 7.30
N PRO A 9 -18.01 -46.22 6.03
CA PRO A 9 -17.13 -45.07 5.76
C PRO A 9 -17.75 -43.83 6.40
N ILE A 10 -16.99 -43.16 7.26
CA ILE A 10 -17.29 -41.82 7.74
C ILE A 10 -17.08 -40.91 6.55
N ILE A 11 -18.15 -40.60 5.80
CA ILE A 11 -18.17 -39.51 4.84
C ILE A 11 -18.16 -38.26 5.71
N PRO A 12 -17.12 -37.41 5.64
CA PRO A 12 -17.16 -36.13 6.31
C PRO A 12 -18.30 -35.32 5.71
N TYR A 13 -19.35 -35.07 6.47
CA TYR A 13 -20.36 -34.07 6.12
C TYR A 13 -19.65 -32.73 6.08
N PHE A 14 -19.12 -32.35 4.89
CA PHE A 14 -18.82 -30.95 4.64
C PHE A 14 -20.17 -30.24 4.64
N CYS A 15 -20.50 -29.63 5.76
CA CYS A 15 -21.64 -28.71 5.83
C CYS A 15 -21.28 -27.54 4.91
N THR A 16 -21.75 -27.58 3.67
CA THR A 16 -21.50 -26.52 2.68
C THR A 16 -22.19 -25.28 3.20
N MET A 17 -21.42 -24.27 3.59
CA MET A 17 -21.97 -23.00 4.06
C MET A 17 -22.66 -22.31 2.89
N ILE A 18 -23.94 -21.93 3.04
CA ILE A 18 -24.65 -21.15 2.02
C ILE A 18 -24.22 -19.70 2.17
N ILE A 19 -23.59 -19.16 1.12
CA ILE A 19 -23.11 -17.77 1.07
C ILE A 19 -24.03 -16.92 0.21
N THR A 20 -24.44 -15.79 0.76
CA THR A 20 -25.20 -14.76 0.02
C THR A 20 -24.29 -13.55 -0.22
N ILE A 21 -24.07 -13.17 -1.47
CA ILE A 21 -23.33 -11.96 -1.83
C ILE A 21 -24.33 -10.80 -2.00
N LYS A 22 -24.00 -9.65 -1.43
CA LYS A 22 -24.75 -8.40 -1.62
C LYS A 22 -23.83 -7.27 -2.02
N GLU A 23 -24.24 -6.52 -3.04
CA GLU A 23 -23.59 -5.27 -3.43
C GLU A 23 -23.79 -4.22 -2.33
N VAL A 24 -22.74 -3.46 -2.02
CA VAL A 24 -22.77 -2.35 -1.07
C VAL A 24 -23.32 -1.13 -1.75
N THR A 25 -24.53 -0.73 -1.41
CA THR A 25 -25.22 0.41 -2.02
C THR A 25 -25.61 1.49 -1.01
N THR A 26 -25.55 1.17 0.28
CA THR A 26 -25.95 2.09 1.36
C THR A 26 -24.75 2.47 2.25
N LYS A 27 -24.83 3.64 2.89
CA LYS A 27 -23.84 4.07 3.89
C LYS A 27 -23.68 3.08 5.05
N LYS A 28 -24.74 2.36 5.42
CA LYS A 28 -24.70 1.33 6.47
C LYS A 28 -23.89 0.11 6.02
N GLU A 29 -24.07 -0.34 4.80
CA GLU A 29 -23.33 -1.45 4.21
C GLU A 29 -21.86 -1.06 3.98
N LEU A 30 -21.58 0.17 3.52
CA LEU A 30 -20.21 0.68 3.39
C LEU A 30 -19.48 0.72 4.76
N LYS A 31 -20.20 1.12 5.81
CA LYS A 31 -19.64 1.05 7.17
C LYS A 31 -19.33 -0.40 7.59
N ALA A 32 -20.21 -1.35 7.29
CA ALA A 32 -19.98 -2.77 7.56
C ALA A 32 -18.81 -3.32 6.73
N PHE A 33 -18.69 -2.91 5.46
CA PHE A 33 -17.60 -3.27 4.57
C PHE A 33 -16.24 -2.81 5.12
N VAL A 34 -16.14 -1.56 5.54
CA VAL A 34 -14.90 -1.00 6.10
C VAL A 34 -14.57 -1.60 7.46
N HIS A 35 -15.58 -1.84 8.30
CA HIS A 35 -15.38 -2.39 9.66
C HIS A 35 -14.97 -3.87 9.68
N PHE A 36 -15.30 -4.64 8.66
CA PHE A 36 -15.14 -6.11 8.66
C PHE A 36 -13.74 -6.60 9.02
N PRO A 37 -12.61 -6.10 8.45
CA PRO A 37 -11.29 -6.58 8.83
C PRO A 37 -10.92 -6.26 10.27
N ASN A 38 -11.38 -5.12 10.83
CA ASN A 38 -11.16 -4.79 12.24
C ASN A 38 -11.84 -5.82 13.17
N ALA A 39 -12.99 -6.36 12.76
CA ALA A 39 -13.66 -7.43 13.48
C ALA A 39 -12.99 -8.80 13.26
N LEU A 40 -12.57 -9.09 12.02
CA LEU A 40 -11.93 -10.36 11.63
C LEU A 40 -10.60 -10.57 12.36
N TYR A 41 -9.76 -9.52 12.40
CA TYR A 41 -8.42 -9.60 12.99
C TYR A 41 -8.34 -9.07 14.41
N LYS A 42 -9.47 -8.94 15.10
CA LYS A 42 -9.52 -8.47 16.49
C LYS A 42 -8.62 -9.31 17.40
N GLY A 43 -7.68 -8.64 18.07
CA GLY A 43 -6.73 -9.30 18.99
C GLY A 43 -5.48 -9.87 18.32
N ASN A 44 -5.35 -9.77 17.00
CA ASN A 44 -4.11 -10.13 16.31
C ASN A 44 -3.04 -9.04 16.56
N PRO A 45 -1.87 -9.39 17.13
CA PRO A 45 -0.83 -8.40 17.48
C PRO A 45 -0.13 -7.78 16.26
N TYR A 46 -0.27 -8.38 15.09
CA TYR A 46 0.36 -7.92 13.84
C TYR A 46 -0.62 -7.21 12.89
N TYR A 47 -1.89 -7.09 13.28
CA TYR A 47 -2.86 -6.33 12.51
C TYR A 47 -2.83 -4.84 12.87
N VAL A 48 -2.73 -3.97 11.87
CA VAL A 48 -2.81 -2.51 12.00
C VAL A 48 -4.14 -2.03 11.42
N PRO A 49 -5.12 -1.66 12.27
CA PRO A 49 -6.40 -1.16 11.82
C PRO A 49 -6.24 0.15 11.04
N GLN A 50 -6.83 0.23 9.86
CA GLN A 50 -6.97 1.50 9.14
C GLN A 50 -8.02 2.39 9.83
N ILE A 51 -7.90 3.70 9.70
CA ILE A 51 -8.91 4.63 10.21
C ILE A 51 -10.17 4.51 9.33
N GLU A 52 -11.24 3.93 9.88
CA GLU A 52 -12.46 3.61 9.12
C GLU A 52 -13.08 4.83 8.42
N ALA A 53 -12.94 6.02 8.98
CA ALA A 53 -13.45 7.23 8.34
C ALA A 53 -12.70 7.54 7.03
N MET A 54 -11.37 7.37 7.04
CA MET A 54 -10.54 7.59 5.84
C MET A 54 -10.81 6.53 4.78
N ASP A 55 -10.91 5.25 5.19
CA ASP A 55 -11.26 4.16 4.26
C ASP A 55 -12.64 4.39 3.60
N ARG A 56 -13.63 4.89 4.36
CA ARG A 56 -14.93 5.26 3.78
C ARG A 56 -14.84 6.38 2.77
N ASP A 57 -14.01 7.39 3.05
CA ASP A 57 -13.82 8.53 2.14
C ASP A 57 -13.09 8.07 0.85
N THR A 58 -12.11 7.15 0.96
CA THR A 58 -11.45 6.52 -0.19
C THR A 58 -12.43 5.74 -1.09
N LEU A 59 -13.45 5.11 -0.50
CA LEU A 59 -14.45 4.30 -1.21
C LEU A 59 -15.68 5.10 -1.66
N ASP A 60 -15.75 6.40 -1.35
CA ASP A 60 -16.87 7.28 -1.69
C ASP A 60 -16.57 8.05 -2.99
N PRO A 61 -17.31 7.80 -4.09
CA PRO A 61 -17.07 8.46 -5.37
C PRO A 61 -17.31 9.97 -5.34
N THR A 62 -17.96 10.48 -4.30
CA THR A 62 -18.16 11.93 -4.13
C THR A 62 -17.00 12.63 -3.43
N LYS A 63 -16.01 11.87 -2.93
CA LYS A 63 -14.89 12.38 -2.14
C LYS A 63 -13.52 12.04 -2.71
N ASN A 64 -13.40 10.94 -3.44
CA ASN A 64 -12.14 10.45 -3.98
C ASN A 64 -12.07 10.70 -5.50
N HIS A 65 -11.14 11.53 -5.92
CA HIS A 65 -10.93 11.84 -7.33
C HIS A 65 -10.35 10.67 -8.15
N ALA A 66 -10.00 9.55 -7.52
CA ALA A 66 -9.68 8.33 -8.29
C ALA A 66 -10.85 7.89 -9.19
N PHE A 67 -12.09 8.21 -8.80
CA PHE A 67 -13.28 7.93 -9.61
C PHE A 67 -13.42 8.79 -10.88
N GLU A 68 -12.53 9.76 -11.12
CA GLU A 68 -12.44 10.44 -12.42
C GLU A 68 -12.00 9.48 -13.53
N VAL A 69 -11.20 8.46 -13.19
CA VAL A 69 -10.62 7.48 -14.13
C VAL A 69 -10.87 6.03 -13.73
N CYS A 70 -11.48 5.79 -12.56
CA CYS A 70 -11.77 4.45 -12.06
C CYS A 70 -13.28 4.26 -11.86
N GLU A 71 -13.70 3.00 -11.99
CA GLU A 71 -15.01 2.52 -11.55
C GLU A 71 -14.81 1.50 -10.45
N GLY A 72 -15.66 1.48 -9.44
CA GLY A 72 -15.57 0.55 -8.32
C GLY A 72 -16.91 0.04 -7.86
N LYS A 73 -17.00 -1.27 -7.61
CA LYS A 73 -18.11 -1.91 -6.91
C LYS A 73 -17.61 -2.71 -5.74
N TYR A 74 -18.42 -2.81 -4.70
CA TYR A 74 -18.07 -3.46 -3.45
C TYR A 74 -19.11 -4.49 -3.06
N TRP A 75 -18.69 -5.61 -2.51
CA TRP A 75 -19.60 -6.68 -2.10
C TRP A 75 -19.25 -7.21 -0.70
N LEU A 76 -20.30 -7.57 0.02
CA LEU A 76 -20.23 -8.29 1.29
C LEU A 76 -20.77 -9.71 1.11
N ALA A 77 -20.04 -10.68 1.67
CA ALA A 77 -20.51 -12.05 1.80
C ALA A 77 -21.15 -12.26 3.17
N TYR A 78 -22.32 -12.89 3.20
CA TYR A 78 -23.09 -13.20 4.40
C TYR A 78 -23.28 -14.70 4.51
N ASP A 79 -23.19 -15.22 5.73
CA ASP A 79 -23.60 -16.59 6.08
C ASP A 79 -25.13 -16.72 6.19
N GLU A 80 -25.60 -17.93 6.46
CA GLU A 80 -27.05 -18.24 6.61
C GLU A 80 -27.71 -17.50 7.78
N LYS A 81 -26.91 -17.02 8.74
CA LYS A 81 -27.38 -16.24 9.90
C LYS A 81 -27.37 -14.74 9.64
N GLY A 82 -26.98 -14.31 8.43
CA GLY A 82 -26.84 -12.91 8.09
C GLY A 82 -25.63 -12.20 8.67
N LYS A 83 -24.62 -12.95 9.13
CA LYS A 83 -23.34 -12.40 9.60
C LYS A 83 -22.42 -12.16 8.40
N VAL A 84 -21.72 -11.03 8.38
CA VAL A 84 -20.68 -10.77 7.38
C VAL A 84 -19.50 -11.72 7.61
N VAL A 85 -19.11 -12.43 6.56
CA VAL A 85 -18.02 -13.43 6.55
C VAL A 85 -16.94 -13.13 5.53
N GLY A 86 -17.14 -12.10 4.69
CA GLY A 86 -16.13 -11.64 3.74
C GLY A 86 -16.54 -10.36 3.03
N ARG A 87 -15.56 -9.72 2.40
CA ARG A 87 -15.72 -8.53 1.57
C ARG A 87 -14.77 -8.56 0.39
N VAL A 88 -15.11 -7.88 -0.70
CA VAL A 88 -14.22 -7.64 -1.85
C VAL A 88 -14.67 -6.41 -2.62
N ALA A 89 -13.72 -5.68 -3.21
CA ALA A 89 -13.95 -4.65 -4.21
C ALA A 89 -13.53 -5.15 -5.60
N GLY A 90 -14.29 -4.80 -6.64
CA GLY A 90 -13.89 -4.87 -8.04
C GLY A 90 -13.68 -3.46 -8.56
N ILE A 91 -12.53 -3.19 -9.19
CA ILE A 91 -12.10 -1.86 -9.61
C ILE A 91 -11.60 -1.93 -11.05
N ILE A 92 -12.08 -1.02 -11.88
CA ILE A 92 -11.60 -0.86 -13.26
C ILE A 92 -10.94 0.51 -13.36
N ASN A 93 -9.62 0.53 -13.55
CA ASN A 93 -8.88 1.74 -13.84
C ASN A 93 -8.80 1.91 -15.36
N ARG A 94 -9.65 2.77 -15.92
CA ARG A 94 -9.76 2.95 -17.36
C ARG A 94 -8.51 3.60 -17.95
N SER A 95 -7.92 4.56 -17.24
CA SER A 95 -6.68 5.22 -17.68
C SER A 95 -5.52 4.22 -17.80
N TYR A 96 -5.40 3.29 -16.83
CA TYR A 96 -4.40 2.22 -16.90
C TYR A 96 -4.68 1.28 -18.09
N ASN A 97 -5.92 0.83 -18.26
CA ASN A 97 -6.30 -0.08 -19.33
C ASN A 97 -6.09 0.56 -20.72
N GLU A 98 -6.41 1.83 -20.88
CA GLU A 98 -6.14 2.58 -22.12
C GLU A 98 -4.64 2.71 -22.40
N LYS A 99 -3.85 3.05 -21.37
CA LYS A 99 -2.39 3.18 -21.47
C LYS A 99 -1.71 1.87 -21.90
N THR A 100 -2.15 0.75 -21.34
CA THR A 100 -1.52 -0.57 -21.58
C THR A 100 -2.13 -1.33 -22.75
N GLY A 101 -3.33 -0.97 -23.19
CA GLY A 101 -4.12 -1.74 -24.15
C GLY A 101 -4.74 -3.01 -23.54
N GLU A 102 -4.71 -3.15 -22.21
CA GLU A 102 -5.22 -4.32 -21.49
C GLU A 102 -6.67 -4.12 -21.04
N LYS A 103 -7.34 -5.21 -20.71
CA LYS A 103 -8.72 -5.24 -20.21
C LYS A 103 -8.75 -5.87 -18.82
N ILE A 104 -8.25 -5.13 -17.84
CA ILE A 104 -8.07 -5.60 -16.46
C ILE A 104 -9.14 -5.04 -15.54
N CYS A 105 -9.78 -5.93 -14.77
CA CYS A 105 -10.49 -5.61 -13.54
C CYS A 105 -9.59 -5.96 -12.36
N ARG A 106 -9.28 -4.99 -11.51
CA ARG A 106 -8.57 -5.21 -10.25
C ARG A 106 -9.54 -5.74 -9.20
N PHE A 107 -9.09 -6.67 -8.34
CA PHE A 107 -9.77 -6.91 -7.08
C PHE A 107 -8.97 -6.27 -5.93
N GLY A 108 -9.66 -5.74 -4.93
CA GLY A 108 -9.05 -5.09 -3.78
C GLY A 108 -9.92 -5.19 -2.54
N TRP A 109 -9.49 -4.62 -1.41
CA TRP A 109 -10.23 -4.70 -0.14
C TRP A 109 -10.79 -6.10 0.16
N ILE A 110 -10.04 -7.14 -0.22
CA ILE A 110 -10.45 -8.52 -0.02
C ILE A 110 -10.09 -8.98 1.39
N ASP A 111 -11.11 -9.38 2.15
CA ASP A 111 -10.96 -10.02 3.44
C ASP A 111 -12.06 -11.07 3.62
N PHE A 112 -11.72 -12.23 4.16
CA PHE A 112 -12.69 -13.32 4.35
C PHE A 112 -12.23 -14.30 5.46
N ILE A 113 -13.19 -15.03 6.05
CA ILE A 113 -12.90 -16.11 6.99
C ILE A 113 -12.30 -17.31 6.22
N ASP A 114 -11.57 -18.18 6.93
CA ASP A 114 -11.00 -19.41 6.33
C ASP A 114 -12.12 -20.41 5.95
N ASN A 115 -12.74 -20.14 4.80
CA ASN A 115 -13.77 -20.98 4.22
C ASN A 115 -13.75 -20.87 2.68
N PRO A 116 -13.54 -22.00 1.96
CA PRO A 116 -13.44 -22.01 0.49
C PRO A 116 -14.70 -21.50 -0.22
N GLU A 117 -15.89 -21.72 0.34
CA GLU A 117 -17.13 -21.24 -0.29
C GLU A 117 -17.22 -19.71 -0.23
N VAL A 118 -16.67 -19.07 0.82
CA VAL A 118 -16.67 -17.61 0.94
C VAL A 118 -15.72 -16.99 -0.10
N SER A 119 -14.47 -17.45 -0.15
CA SER A 119 -13.50 -16.92 -1.11
C SER A 119 -13.94 -17.16 -2.56
N LYS A 120 -14.49 -18.35 -2.86
CA LYS A 120 -15.05 -18.67 -4.16
C LYS A 120 -16.20 -17.74 -4.55
N ALA A 121 -17.16 -17.53 -3.67
CA ALA A 121 -18.31 -16.66 -3.95
C ALA A 121 -17.87 -15.21 -4.20
N LEU A 122 -16.92 -14.68 -3.39
CA LEU A 122 -16.38 -13.34 -3.57
C LEU A 122 -15.66 -13.20 -4.91
N MET A 123 -14.74 -14.11 -5.24
CA MET A 123 -13.93 -14.01 -6.46
C MET A 123 -14.78 -14.24 -7.71
N GLN A 124 -15.75 -15.17 -7.69
CA GLN A 124 -16.69 -15.35 -8.80
C GLN A 124 -17.55 -14.09 -9.04
N THR A 125 -17.88 -13.35 -7.98
CA THR A 125 -18.62 -12.08 -8.13
C THR A 125 -17.76 -11.03 -8.83
N VAL A 126 -16.47 -10.91 -8.50
CA VAL A 126 -15.56 -10.01 -9.20
C VAL A 126 -15.35 -10.45 -10.65
N GLU A 127 -15.17 -11.75 -10.90
CA GLU A 127 -15.02 -12.30 -12.26
C GLU A 127 -16.26 -12.03 -13.13
N GLN A 128 -17.44 -12.17 -12.54
CA GLN A 128 -18.71 -11.86 -13.23
C GLN A 128 -18.82 -10.37 -13.56
N TYR A 129 -18.54 -9.51 -12.58
CA TYR A 129 -18.51 -8.06 -12.81
C TYR A 129 -17.50 -7.67 -13.89
N ALA A 130 -16.32 -8.25 -13.87
CA ALA A 130 -15.28 -8.01 -14.87
C ALA A 130 -15.78 -8.36 -16.29
N LYS A 131 -16.41 -9.54 -16.47
CA LYS A 131 -17.01 -9.95 -17.75
C LYS A 131 -18.12 -9.01 -18.22
N GLU A 132 -19.01 -8.60 -17.32
CA GLU A 132 -20.08 -7.65 -17.62
C GLU A 132 -19.56 -6.29 -18.10
N GLN A 133 -18.36 -5.88 -17.61
CA GLN A 133 -17.67 -4.66 -18.03
C GLN A 133 -16.72 -4.86 -19.23
N GLY A 134 -16.72 -6.06 -19.84
CA GLY A 134 -15.87 -6.35 -21.00
C GLY A 134 -14.39 -6.52 -20.68
N MET A 135 -14.06 -6.84 -19.44
CA MET A 135 -12.70 -7.19 -19.02
C MET A 135 -12.47 -8.68 -19.20
N ASP A 136 -11.23 -9.08 -19.51
CA ASP A 136 -10.83 -10.47 -19.74
C ASP A 136 -9.74 -10.96 -18.76
N VAL A 137 -9.32 -10.07 -17.85
CA VAL A 137 -8.35 -10.37 -16.80
C VAL A 137 -8.83 -9.83 -15.46
N VAL A 138 -8.66 -10.63 -14.40
CA VAL A 138 -8.81 -10.19 -13.00
C VAL A 138 -7.43 -10.23 -12.34
N ASN A 139 -6.99 -9.09 -11.77
CA ASN A 139 -5.67 -8.92 -11.16
C ASN A 139 -5.79 -8.25 -9.78
N GLY A 140 -4.93 -8.60 -8.85
CA GLY A 140 -4.89 -7.98 -7.52
C GLY A 140 -4.34 -8.87 -6.40
N PRO A 141 -4.57 -8.50 -5.13
CA PRO A 141 -5.30 -7.28 -4.72
C PRO A 141 -4.54 -6.00 -5.04
N MET A 142 -5.25 -5.02 -5.55
CA MET A 142 -4.76 -3.67 -5.83
C MET A 142 -5.89 -2.65 -5.56
N GLY A 143 -5.52 -1.41 -5.26
CA GLY A 143 -6.47 -0.33 -5.09
C GLY A 143 -6.75 0.47 -6.37
N PHE A 144 -7.27 1.68 -6.18
CA PHE A 144 -7.50 2.63 -7.26
C PHE A 144 -6.20 3.16 -7.83
N LEU A 145 -5.27 3.50 -6.92
CA LEU A 145 -3.96 4.09 -7.22
C LEU A 145 -2.83 3.15 -6.81
N GLU A 146 -1.64 3.39 -7.35
CA GLU A 146 -0.41 2.69 -6.97
C GLU A 146 0.00 2.94 -5.50
N PHE A 147 -0.50 4.05 -4.92
CA PHE A 147 -0.27 4.38 -3.50
C PHE A 147 -1.18 3.62 -2.54
N ASP A 148 -2.20 2.95 -3.05
CA ASP A 148 -3.04 2.06 -2.24
C ASP A 148 -2.29 0.76 -1.94
N ALA A 149 -2.67 0.10 -0.85
CA ALA A 149 -2.04 -1.15 -0.48
C ALA A 149 -2.29 -2.25 -1.52
N ALA A 150 -1.21 -2.82 -2.06
CA ALA A 150 -1.24 -3.89 -3.07
C ALA A 150 -0.75 -5.24 -2.50
N GLY A 151 -1.23 -6.34 -3.06
CA GLY A 151 -0.83 -7.71 -2.73
C GLY A 151 -1.36 -8.24 -1.40
N ILE A 152 -1.47 -9.56 -1.29
CA ILE A 152 -1.64 -10.26 -0.02
C ILE A 152 -0.28 -10.61 0.57
N LEU A 153 -0.19 -10.56 1.90
CA LEU A 153 1.00 -11.01 2.63
C LEU A 153 1.21 -12.52 2.42
N VAL A 154 2.41 -12.92 2.04
CA VAL A 154 2.82 -14.32 1.85
C VAL A 154 4.01 -14.70 2.74
N GLU A 155 4.80 -13.72 3.23
CA GLU A 155 5.87 -13.89 4.21
C GLU A 155 5.84 -12.74 5.23
N GLY A 156 6.28 -12.98 6.47
CA GLY A 156 6.36 -11.96 7.52
C GLY A 156 5.04 -11.74 8.27
N PHE A 157 4.24 -12.79 8.47
CA PHE A 157 2.98 -12.76 9.22
C PHE A 157 3.16 -12.40 10.70
N ASP A 158 4.38 -12.50 11.20
CA ASP A 158 4.83 -12.14 12.55
C ASP A 158 5.47 -10.75 12.63
N GLN A 159 5.36 -9.96 11.57
CA GLN A 159 5.91 -8.60 11.48
C GLN A 159 4.79 -7.57 11.43
N LEU A 160 4.95 -6.48 12.20
CA LEU A 160 4.02 -5.37 12.16
C LEU A 160 4.12 -4.64 10.81
N PRO A 161 3.02 -4.48 10.04
CA PRO A 161 3.06 -3.72 8.81
C PRO A 161 3.22 -2.21 9.09
N THR A 162 3.74 -1.47 8.12
CA THR A 162 3.66 -0.01 8.12
C THR A 162 2.20 0.46 8.05
N ALA A 163 1.96 1.74 8.23
CA ALA A 163 0.61 2.33 8.05
C ALA A 163 0.05 2.14 6.62
N TYR A 164 0.92 1.87 5.65
CA TYR A 164 0.59 1.70 4.22
C TYR A 164 0.52 0.23 3.80
N GLY A 165 0.90 -0.69 4.67
CA GLY A 165 0.78 -2.12 4.46
C GLY A 165 -0.56 -2.66 4.95
N LYS A 166 -0.93 -3.85 4.47
CA LYS A 166 -2.10 -4.59 4.98
C LYS A 166 -1.65 -5.94 5.53
N TYR A 167 -2.34 -6.38 6.57
CA TYR A 167 -2.26 -7.72 7.10
C TYR A 167 -3.38 -8.58 6.52
N ASN A 168 -3.08 -9.83 6.23
CA ASN A 168 -4.05 -10.88 6.00
C ASN A 168 -3.57 -12.20 6.62
N ALA A 169 -4.48 -13.12 6.84
CA ALA A 169 -4.15 -14.44 7.39
C ALA A 169 -3.44 -15.34 6.34
N PRO A 170 -2.62 -16.33 6.77
CA PRO A 170 -1.82 -17.16 5.86
C PRO A 170 -2.63 -17.98 4.86
N TYR A 171 -3.89 -18.28 5.11
CA TYR A 171 -4.72 -19.11 4.22
C TYR A 171 -5.11 -18.45 2.89
N TYR A 172 -4.94 -17.12 2.76
CA TYR A 172 -5.40 -16.38 1.57
C TYR A 172 -4.74 -16.85 0.27
N GLU A 173 -3.42 -17.07 0.27
CA GLU A 173 -2.70 -17.54 -0.91
C GLU A 173 -3.28 -18.87 -1.41
N LYS A 174 -3.45 -19.85 -0.48
CA LYS A 174 -4.01 -21.14 -0.85
C LYS A 174 -5.38 -21.02 -1.53
N HIS A 175 -6.27 -20.17 -1.00
CA HIS A 175 -7.61 -19.97 -1.57
C HIS A 175 -7.54 -19.39 -2.99
N LEU A 176 -6.66 -18.40 -3.25
CA LEU A 176 -6.53 -17.83 -4.59
C LEU A 176 -5.95 -18.84 -5.59
N LEU A 177 -4.93 -19.62 -5.18
CA LEU A 177 -4.35 -20.68 -6.02
C LEU A 177 -5.38 -21.77 -6.33
N ASP A 178 -6.17 -22.21 -5.35
CA ASP A 178 -7.24 -23.21 -5.53
C ASP A 178 -8.33 -22.70 -6.49
N LEU A 179 -8.53 -21.38 -6.61
CA LEU A 179 -9.46 -20.75 -7.55
C LEU A 179 -8.85 -20.50 -8.93
N GLY A 180 -7.62 -20.95 -9.17
CA GLY A 180 -6.94 -20.87 -10.48
C GLY A 180 -6.27 -19.53 -10.74
N TYR A 181 -6.05 -18.69 -9.73
CA TYR A 181 -5.20 -17.52 -9.84
C TYR A 181 -3.73 -17.94 -9.83
N ALA A 182 -2.90 -17.26 -10.62
CA ALA A 182 -1.47 -17.43 -10.65
C ALA A 182 -0.75 -16.22 -10.04
N LYS A 183 0.48 -16.40 -9.58
CA LYS A 183 1.35 -15.29 -9.17
C LYS A 183 1.48 -14.30 -10.33
N ASP A 184 1.36 -13.01 -9.99
CA ASP A 184 1.67 -11.89 -10.87
C ASP A 184 3.02 -11.27 -10.45
N VAL A 185 3.03 -10.34 -9.49
CA VAL A 185 4.26 -9.72 -9.00
C VAL A 185 4.38 -9.83 -7.48
N ASP A 186 5.62 -9.83 -6.99
CA ASP A 186 5.95 -9.75 -5.57
C ASP A 186 6.41 -8.32 -5.21
N PHE A 187 5.97 -7.89 -4.05
CA PHE A 187 6.47 -6.70 -3.35
C PHE A 187 7.22 -7.13 -2.11
N VAL A 188 8.30 -6.43 -1.80
CA VAL A 188 9.14 -6.67 -0.62
C VAL A 188 9.17 -5.44 0.28
N GLU A 189 9.32 -5.68 1.58
CA GLU A 189 9.49 -4.62 2.59
C GLU A 189 10.70 -4.96 3.44
N TYR A 190 11.53 -3.95 3.74
CA TYR A 190 12.74 -4.10 4.53
C TYR A 190 12.70 -3.23 5.77
N ARG A 191 13.29 -3.75 6.86
CA ARG A 191 13.74 -2.93 7.99
C ARG A 191 15.23 -2.67 7.84
N ILE A 192 15.60 -1.40 7.83
CA ILE A 192 16.99 -0.94 7.78
C ILE A 192 17.35 -0.40 9.15
N ILE A 193 18.48 -0.85 9.70
CA ILE A 193 19.01 -0.40 10.99
C ILE A 193 19.91 0.81 10.75
N VAL A 194 19.59 1.91 11.42
CA VAL A 194 20.38 3.13 11.31
C VAL A 194 21.69 2.94 12.12
N PRO A 195 22.87 3.10 11.51
CA PRO A 195 24.12 2.99 12.24
C PRO A 195 24.29 4.16 13.22
N GLU A 196 24.93 3.90 14.37
CA GLU A 196 25.24 4.96 15.36
C GLU A 196 25.99 6.15 14.73
N VAL A 197 26.90 5.86 13.82
CA VAL A 197 27.65 6.87 13.06
C VAL A 197 27.35 6.70 11.59
N ILE A 198 26.64 7.67 11.03
CA ILE A 198 26.39 7.72 9.59
C ILE A 198 27.70 8.04 8.87
N PRO A 199 28.20 7.17 7.97
CA PRO A 199 29.48 7.38 7.31
C PRO A 199 29.53 8.68 6.49
N GLU A 200 30.56 9.50 6.67
CA GLU A 200 30.78 10.75 5.94
C GLU A 200 30.82 10.58 4.39
N ARG A 201 31.05 9.37 3.93
CA ARG A 201 31.03 9.06 2.49
C ARG A 201 29.71 9.43 1.83
N TYR A 202 28.56 9.38 2.55
CA TYR A 202 27.26 9.74 2.02
C TYR A 202 27.19 11.24 1.71
N ALA A 203 27.60 12.10 2.67
CA ALA A 203 27.66 13.56 2.44
C ALA A 203 28.64 13.92 1.34
N ARG A 204 29.82 13.26 1.30
CA ARG A 204 30.80 13.49 0.21
C ARG A 204 30.25 13.09 -1.16
N MET A 205 29.56 11.96 -1.25
CA MET A 205 28.93 11.52 -2.50
C MET A 205 27.84 12.50 -2.94
N ALA A 206 26.98 12.94 -2.02
CA ALA A 206 25.94 13.93 -2.31
C ALA A 206 26.53 15.22 -2.88
N ASN A 207 27.60 15.76 -2.27
CA ASN A 207 28.29 16.95 -2.73
C ASN A 207 28.91 16.76 -4.12
N LEU A 208 29.55 15.62 -4.38
CA LEU A 208 30.13 15.33 -5.69
C LEU A 208 29.07 15.26 -6.79
N VAL A 209 27.92 14.64 -6.51
CA VAL A 209 26.79 14.54 -7.43
C VAL A 209 26.19 15.92 -7.70
N ALA A 210 26.00 16.71 -6.64
CA ALA A 210 25.46 18.08 -6.73
C ALA A 210 26.36 18.95 -7.65
N ILE A 211 27.65 18.99 -7.40
CA ILE A 211 28.60 19.77 -8.22
C ILE A 211 28.67 19.26 -9.67
N LYS A 212 28.76 17.94 -9.85
CA LYS A 212 28.92 17.34 -11.19
C LYS A 212 27.74 17.59 -12.12
N ASN A 213 26.53 17.63 -11.56
CA ASN A 213 25.29 17.72 -12.35
C ASN A 213 24.57 19.07 -12.19
N ASP A 214 25.20 20.04 -11.51
CA ASP A 214 24.65 21.37 -11.19
C ASP A 214 23.27 21.26 -10.49
N LEU A 215 23.25 20.44 -9.41
CA LEU A 215 22.05 20.16 -8.62
C LEU A 215 22.19 20.74 -7.22
N HIS A 216 21.07 21.08 -6.62
CA HIS A 216 21.05 21.55 -5.24
C HIS A 216 19.77 21.12 -4.51
N GLU A 217 19.80 21.14 -3.18
CA GLU A 217 18.64 20.88 -2.34
C GLU A 217 17.78 22.15 -2.21
N ALA A 218 16.45 22.01 -2.39
CA ALA A 218 15.52 23.12 -2.16
C ALA A 218 15.60 23.59 -0.69
N PRO A 219 15.56 24.91 -0.43
CA PRO A 219 15.71 25.48 0.92
C PRO A 219 14.41 25.34 1.75
N ILE A 220 14.02 24.11 2.07
CA ILE A 220 12.82 23.80 2.83
C ILE A 220 13.16 23.81 4.33
N THR A 221 12.60 24.76 5.06
CA THR A 221 12.75 24.91 6.52
C THR A 221 11.45 24.70 7.27
N CYS A 222 10.32 24.97 6.62
CA CYS A 222 8.98 24.75 7.14
C CYS A 222 8.04 24.24 6.05
N ARG A 223 6.84 23.78 6.43
CA ARG A 223 5.86 23.22 5.49
C ARG A 223 5.38 24.24 4.43
N ALA A 224 5.36 25.53 4.78
CA ALA A 224 4.94 26.56 3.84
C ALA A 224 5.90 26.67 2.64
N ASP A 225 7.18 26.35 2.85
CA ASP A 225 8.21 26.39 1.80
C ASP A 225 8.01 25.32 0.72
N ILE A 226 7.14 24.32 0.95
CA ILE A 226 6.83 23.26 -0.02
C ILE A 226 5.92 23.77 -1.13
N ALA A 227 5.07 24.77 -0.85
CA ALA A 227 4.00 25.21 -1.74
C ALA A 227 4.46 25.54 -3.17
N PRO A 228 5.60 26.24 -3.40
CA PRO A 228 6.08 26.55 -4.75
C PRO A 228 6.46 25.32 -5.59
N TYR A 229 6.76 24.20 -4.95
CA TYR A 229 7.29 23.00 -5.63
C TYR A 229 6.20 21.94 -5.91
N ILE A 230 4.98 22.08 -5.38
CA ILE A 230 3.95 21.04 -5.42
C ILE A 230 3.67 20.53 -6.83
N ASP A 231 3.44 21.43 -7.79
CA ASP A 231 3.13 21.05 -9.17
C ASP A 231 4.33 20.35 -9.84
N SER A 232 5.55 20.82 -9.56
CA SER A 232 6.77 20.20 -10.07
C SER A 232 7.05 18.84 -9.41
N LEU A 233 6.68 18.65 -8.14
CA LEU A 233 6.75 17.35 -7.46
C LEU A 233 5.85 16.32 -8.12
N PHE A 234 4.59 16.66 -8.45
CA PHE A 234 3.69 15.74 -9.15
C PHE A 234 4.11 15.47 -10.59
N LYS A 235 4.67 16.44 -11.29
CA LYS A 235 5.28 16.19 -12.61
C LYS A 235 6.45 15.21 -12.52
N CYS A 236 7.35 15.41 -11.56
CA CYS A 236 8.46 14.49 -11.30
C CYS A 236 7.96 13.09 -10.94
N LEU A 237 6.92 12.98 -10.11
CA LEU A 237 6.31 11.72 -9.72
C LEU A 237 5.73 10.98 -10.93
N ASN A 238 4.92 11.64 -11.74
CA ASN A 238 4.33 11.07 -12.95
C ASN A 238 5.41 10.60 -13.95
N SER A 239 6.47 11.39 -14.14
CA SER A 239 7.63 11.02 -14.98
C SER A 239 8.35 9.78 -14.43
N ALA A 240 8.68 9.79 -13.13
CA ALA A 240 9.45 8.73 -12.49
C ALA A 240 8.73 7.38 -12.43
N TYR A 241 7.40 7.40 -12.34
CA TYR A 241 6.56 6.21 -12.13
C TYR A 241 5.85 5.74 -13.40
N SER A 242 6.07 6.44 -14.54
CA SER A 242 5.39 6.14 -15.80
C SER A 242 5.47 4.68 -16.23
N GLU A 243 6.60 4.00 -15.97
CA GLU A 243 6.87 2.62 -16.36
C GLU A 243 6.59 1.59 -15.23
N LEU A 244 6.12 2.04 -14.05
CA LEU A 244 5.86 1.12 -12.95
C LEU A 244 4.59 0.31 -13.21
N HIS A 245 4.63 -0.96 -12.81
CA HIS A 245 3.50 -1.88 -12.88
C HIS A 245 2.30 -1.33 -12.09
N GLY A 246 1.14 -1.27 -12.74
CA GLY A 246 -0.09 -0.77 -12.16
C GLY A 246 -0.27 0.76 -12.18
N PHE A 247 0.77 1.53 -12.52
CA PHE A 247 0.71 2.99 -12.47
C PHE A 247 0.01 3.60 -13.68
N SER A 248 -0.90 4.52 -13.41
CA SER A 248 -1.44 5.46 -14.38
C SER A 248 -1.15 6.90 -13.93
N GLU A 249 -1.00 7.80 -14.89
CA GLU A 249 -0.72 9.21 -14.59
C GLU A 249 -1.82 9.81 -13.69
N LEU A 250 -1.38 10.53 -12.66
CA LEU A 250 -2.29 11.15 -11.69
C LEU A 250 -3.03 12.31 -12.31
N THR A 251 -4.35 12.35 -12.14
CA THR A 251 -5.16 13.50 -12.49
C THR A 251 -4.91 14.69 -11.53
N PRO A 252 -5.24 15.94 -11.93
CA PRO A 252 -5.17 17.07 -10.99
C PRO A 252 -5.97 16.86 -9.71
N GLY A 253 -7.15 16.22 -9.79
CA GLY A 253 -7.97 15.89 -8.62
C GLY A 253 -7.28 14.91 -7.68
N GLN A 254 -6.66 13.86 -8.21
CA GLN A 254 -5.88 12.90 -7.44
C GLN A 254 -4.66 13.55 -6.79
N CYS A 255 -3.99 14.48 -7.47
CA CYS A 255 -2.89 15.27 -6.88
C CYS A 255 -3.38 16.10 -5.68
N GLU A 256 -4.57 16.71 -5.77
CA GLU A 256 -5.15 17.45 -4.64
C GLU A 256 -5.52 16.54 -3.46
N ASP A 257 -5.96 15.32 -3.70
CA ASP A 257 -6.25 14.34 -2.63
C ASP A 257 -4.96 13.89 -1.93
N LEU A 258 -3.91 13.57 -2.69
CA LEU A 258 -2.59 13.21 -2.13
C LEU A 258 -1.98 14.38 -1.34
N LYS A 259 -2.12 15.61 -1.86
CA LYS A 259 -1.69 16.82 -1.16
C LYS A 259 -2.40 16.97 0.19
N LYS A 260 -3.73 16.84 0.24
CA LYS A 260 -4.51 16.89 1.50
C LYS A 260 -4.10 15.79 2.47
N GLN A 261 -3.85 14.58 1.97
CA GLN A 261 -3.49 13.44 2.77
C GLN A 261 -2.11 13.59 3.43
N PHE A 262 -1.12 14.09 2.69
CA PHE A 262 0.27 14.05 3.12
C PHE A 262 0.80 15.37 3.69
N LEU A 263 0.46 16.55 3.13
CA LEU A 263 1.08 17.82 3.55
C LEU A 263 0.92 18.12 5.04
N GLY A 264 -0.22 17.75 5.63
CA GLY A 264 -0.46 17.97 7.07
C GLY A 264 0.47 17.17 7.99
N ASN A 265 1.04 16.06 7.50
CA ASN A 265 1.83 15.10 8.27
C ASN A 265 3.33 15.15 7.94
N ILE A 266 3.75 15.94 6.92
CA ILE A 266 5.16 16.04 6.53
C ILE A 266 5.98 16.65 7.65
N ASN A 267 7.04 15.95 8.05
CA ASN A 267 8.16 16.51 8.75
C ASN A 267 9.24 16.87 7.72
N VAL A 268 9.57 18.17 7.62
CA VAL A 268 10.54 18.69 6.64
C VAL A 268 11.95 18.11 6.79
N ASP A 269 12.28 17.56 7.94
CA ASP A 269 13.54 16.85 8.16
C ASP A 269 13.61 15.53 7.33
N TYR A 270 12.47 15.00 6.90
CA TYR A 270 12.36 13.76 6.10
C TYR A 270 11.76 14.01 4.72
N LEU A 271 11.82 15.26 4.25
CA LEU A 271 11.50 15.64 2.87
C LEU A 271 12.77 16.17 2.22
N SER A 272 13.17 15.59 1.10
CA SER A 272 14.22 16.10 0.24
C SER A 272 13.63 16.47 -1.10
N ILE A 273 13.90 17.65 -1.60
CA ILE A 273 13.54 18.12 -2.95
C ILE A 273 14.85 18.55 -3.60
N VAL A 274 15.18 17.95 -4.75
CA VAL A 274 16.40 18.24 -5.50
C VAL A 274 16.02 19.02 -6.76
N LEU A 275 16.71 20.12 -6.97
CA LEU A 275 16.51 21.08 -8.07
C LEU A 275 17.70 21.06 -9.00
N ASP A 276 17.48 21.38 -10.29
CA ASP A 276 18.51 21.69 -11.25
C ASP A 276 18.82 23.21 -11.29
N ALA A 277 19.70 23.60 -12.21
CA ALA A 277 20.11 25.01 -12.39
C ALA A 277 18.92 25.92 -12.79
N GLU A 278 17.89 25.37 -13.39
CA GLU A 278 16.68 26.09 -13.81
C GLU A 278 15.57 26.03 -12.73
N GLU A 279 15.92 25.67 -11.48
CA GLU A 279 14.99 25.54 -10.34
C GLU A 279 13.85 24.52 -10.58
N GLN A 280 14.04 23.52 -11.48
CA GLN A 280 13.07 22.49 -11.72
C GLN A 280 13.32 21.30 -10.79
N VAL A 281 12.24 20.68 -10.29
CA VAL A 281 12.35 19.46 -9.46
C VAL A 281 12.79 18.30 -10.34
N VAL A 282 13.97 17.75 -10.06
CA VAL A 282 14.55 16.60 -10.75
C VAL A 282 14.49 15.31 -9.94
N GLY A 283 14.19 15.44 -8.66
CA GLY A 283 13.99 14.30 -7.78
C GLY A 283 13.54 14.73 -6.40
N PHE A 284 12.87 13.84 -5.71
CA PHE A 284 12.50 14.06 -4.32
C PHE A 284 12.33 12.74 -3.57
N GLY A 285 12.41 12.83 -2.25
CA GLY A 285 12.13 11.72 -1.37
C GLY A 285 11.29 12.18 -0.19
N LEU A 286 10.38 11.31 0.26
CA LEU A 286 9.50 11.54 1.38
C LEU A 286 9.52 10.31 2.31
N ALA A 287 9.82 10.56 3.59
CA ALA A 287 9.59 9.61 4.66
C ALA A 287 8.71 10.26 5.74
N LEU A 288 8.00 9.45 6.48
CA LEU A 288 7.11 9.88 7.55
C LEU A 288 7.43 9.13 8.85
N PRO A 289 7.21 9.72 10.04
CA PRO A 289 7.25 8.97 11.28
C PRO A 289 6.30 7.77 11.22
N SER A 290 6.74 6.59 11.64
CA SER A 290 5.92 5.37 11.57
C SER A 290 4.68 5.50 12.44
N LEU A 291 3.51 5.23 11.87
CA LEU A 291 2.21 5.33 12.55
C LEU A 291 1.65 3.96 12.96
N ALA A 292 2.31 2.85 12.65
CA ALA A 292 1.79 1.50 12.88
C ALA A 292 1.31 1.26 14.32
N ASN A 293 2.16 1.52 15.30
CA ASN A 293 1.83 1.37 16.72
C ASN A 293 0.72 2.34 17.19
N ALA A 294 0.69 3.54 16.63
CA ALA A 294 -0.34 4.54 16.96
C ALA A 294 -1.70 4.15 16.39
N LEU A 295 -1.74 3.63 15.16
CA LEU A 295 -2.96 3.11 14.53
C LEU A 295 -3.51 1.88 15.25
N GLN A 296 -2.64 0.96 15.73
CA GLN A 296 -3.09 -0.14 16.59
C GLN A 296 -3.80 0.36 17.85
N LYS A 297 -3.22 1.36 18.54
CA LYS A 297 -3.82 1.96 19.73
C LYS A 297 -5.10 2.73 19.41
N ALA A 298 -5.18 3.34 18.23
CA ALA A 298 -6.37 4.04 17.75
C ALA A 298 -7.52 3.08 17.38
N ASN A 299 -7.21 1.79 17.10
CA ASN A 299 -8.17 0.73 16.85
C ASN A 299 -9.26 1.12 15.83
N GLY A 300 -8.84 1.68 14.69
CA GLY A 300 -9.71 2.07 13.58
C GLY A 300 -10.47 3.39 13.76
N SER A 301 -10.28 4.12 14.88
CA SER A 301 -10.98 5.37 15.15
C SER A 301 -10.07 6.45 15.73
N LEU A 302 -10.22 7.69 15.24
CA LEU A 302 -9.53 8.85 15.83
C LEU A 302 -10.14 9.28 17.17
N PHE A 303 -11.44 9.06 17.39
CA PHE A 303 -12.15 9.48 18.58
C PHE A 303 -12.50 8.32 19.51
N PRO A 304 -12.46 8.52 20.85
CA PRO A 304 -12.14 9.78 21.54
C PRO A 304 -10.64 10.09 21.68
N LEU A 305 -9.74 9.10 21.67
CA LEU A 305 -8.31 9.27 22.03
C LEU A 305 -7.32 8.85 20.92
N GLY A 306 -7.80 8.26 19.83
CA GLY A 306 -6.94 7.77 18.74
C GLY A 306 -6.06 8.87 18.13
N TRP A 307 -6.58 10.08 17.97
CA TRP A 307 -5.85 11.24 17.47
C TRP A 307 -4.63 11.61 18.35
N LEU A 308 -4.71 11.40 19.68
CA LEU A 308 -3.57 11.65 20.58
C LEU A 308 -2.41 10.69 20.30
N HIS A 309 -2.71 9.42 20.04
CA HIS A 309 -1.68 8.42 19.68
C HIS A 309 -0.97 8.82 18.39
N ILE A 310 -1.73 9.26 17.38
CA ILE A 310 -1.18 9.71 16.09
C ILE A 310 -0.30 10.95 16.30
N LEU A 311 -0.79 11.99 17.00
CA LEU A 311 0.00 13.19 17.25
C LEU A 311 1.28 12.92 18.04
N ASN A 312 1.24 12.00 19.01
CA ASN A 312 2.44 11.62 19.75
C ASN A 312 3.45 10.90 18.85
N ALA A 313 3.00 9.98 17.98
CA ALA A 313 3.88 9.29 17.04
C ALA A 313 4.51 10.24 16.02
N LEU A 314 3.78 11.26 15.56
CA LEU A 314 4.31 12.29 14.66
C LEU A 314 5.37 13.17 15.32
N LYS A 315 5.30 13.37 16.66
CA LYS A 315 6.24 14.22 17.41
C LYS A 315 7.48 13.46 17.91
N LYS A 316 7.31 12.21 18.33
CA LYS A 316 8.39 11.39 18.89
C LYS A 316 8.25 9.96 18.40
N ASN A 317 9.25 9.53 17.63
CA ASN A 317 9.33 8.21 17.05
C ASN A 317 10.79 7.80 16.94
N ASP A 318 11.08 6.52 16.98
CA ASP A 318 12.39 5.93 16.70
C ASP A 318 12.45 5.29 15.31
N THR A 319 11.33 5.28 14.61
CA THR A 319 11.14 4.62 13.31
C THR A 319 10.49 5.58 12.32
N ILE A 320 11.00 5.59 11.08
CA ILE A 320 10.36 6.26 9.95
C ILE A 320 9.98 5.24 8.89
N ASP A 321 8.87 5.49 8.20
CA ASP A 321 8.43 4.76 7.02
C ASP A 321 8.91 5.53 5.78
N LEU A 322 9.77 4.91 4.95
CA LEU A 322 10.23 5.47 3.68
C LEU A 322 9.10 5.31 2.67
N LEU A 323 8.41 6.40 2.39
CA LEU A 323 7.15 6.36 1.65
C LEU A 323 7.38 6.31 0.14
N LEU A 324 8.19 7.21 -0.39
CA LEU A 324 8.49 7.25 -1.82
C LEU A 324 9.80 7.99 -2.13
N ILE A 325 10.40 7.62 -3.24
CA ILE A 325 11.51 8.32 -3.88
C ILE A 325 11.17 8.39 -5.36
N ALA A 326 11.19 9.59 -5.93
CA ALA A 326 10.99 9.83 -7.35
C ALA A 326 12.18 10.58 -7.92
N ILE A 327 12.68 10.15 -9.08
CA ILE A 327 13.75 10.81 -9.82
C ILE A 327 13.29 10.88 -11.27
N ASP A 328 13.26 12.08 -11.82
CA ASP A 328 12.90 12.31 -13.22
C ASP A 328 13.74 11.43 -14.16
N GLU A 329 13.10 10.89 -15.18
CA GLU A 329 13.73 9.94 -16.12
C GLU A 329 15.05 10.45 -16.69
N LYS A 330 15.14 11.77 -16.98
CA LYS A 330 16.35 12.40 -17.51
C LYS A 330 17.54 12.41 -16.55
N TYR A 331 17.24 12.21 -15.24
CA TYR A 331 18.22 12.22 -14.16
C TYR A 331 18.45 10.83 -13.56
N LYS A 332 17.81 9.79 -14.09
CA LYS A 332 18.10 8.40 -13.72
C LYS A 332 19.60 8.12 -13.90
N ASN A 333 20.17 7.37 -12.97
CA ASN A 333 21.59 7.00 -12.93
C ASN A 333 22.60 8.17 -12.79
N LYS A 334 22.14 9.40 -12.54
CA LYS A 334 23.04 10.53 -12.25
C LYS A 334 23.36 10.69 -10.76
N GLY A 335 22.86 9.80 -9.91
CA GLY A 335 23.16 9.76 -8.47
C GLY A 335 22.31 10.72 -7.62
N VAL A 336 21.21 11.27 -8.13
CA VAL A 336 20.30 12.20 -7.41
C VAL A 336 19.87 11.65 -6.05
N ASN A 337 19.70 10.32 -5.96
CA ASN A 337 19.40 9.63 -4.72
C ASN A 337 20.43 9.90 -3.60
N ALA A 338 21.70 10.16 -3.92
CA ALA A 338 22.69 10.48 -2.89
C ALA A 338 22.35 11.79 -2.14
N ILE A 339 21.85 12.81 -2.86
CA ILE A 339 21.41 14.08 -2.26
C ILE A 339 20.19 13.85 -1.38
N ILE A 340 19.22 13.05 -1.85
CA ILE A 340 18.00 12.71 -1.10
C ILE A 340 18.38 11.99 0.22
N PHE A 341 19.27 11.01 0.15
CA PHE A 341 19.67 10.24 1.34
C PHE A 341 20.54 11.05 2.30
N ASP A 342 21.36 11.99 1.83
CA ASP A 342 22.08 12.89 2.72
C ASP A 342 21.14 13.75 3.55
N LYS A 343 20.05 14.27 2.94
CA LYS A 343 19.00 14.99 3.66
C LYS A 343 18.35 14.09 4.72
N PHE A 344 17.95 12.88 4.35
CA PHE A 344 17.38 11.93 5.30
C PHE A 344 18.33 11.62 6.44
N ALA A 345 19.62 11.37 6.14
CA ALA A 345 20.64 11.09 7.13
C ALA A 345 20.78 12.22 8.17
N ARG A 346 20.73 13.48 7.74
CA ARG A 346 20.75 14.65 8.63
C ARG A 346 19.49 14.69 9.51
N GLY A 347 18.29 14.45 8.93
CA GLY A 347 17.04 14.41 9.67
C GLY A 347 16.96 13.25 10.67
N ILE A 348 17.40 12.06 10.26
CA ILE A 348 17.50 10.83 11.08
C ILE A 348 18.39 11.08 12.30
N LYS A 349 19.60 11.61 12.09
CA LYS A 349 20.53 11.94 13.17
C LYS A 349 19.95 12.99 14.12
N LYS A 350 19.36 14.07 13.59
CA LYS A 350 18.74 15.16 14.37
C LYS A 350 17.64 14.65 15.30
N ASN A 351 16.81 13.70 14.83
CA ASN A 351 15.64 13.24 15.54
C ASN A 351 15.83 11.89 16.26
N GLY A 352 17.04 11.31 16.24
CA GLY A 352 17.38 10.07 16.96
C GLY A 352 16.64 8.84 16.43
N ILE A 353 16.41 8.77 15.13
CA ILE A 353 15.77 7.61 14.46
C ILE A 353 16.73 6.43 14.48
N GLN A 354 16.22 5.26 14.82
CA GLN A 354 16.96 3.99 14.91
C GLN A 354 16.62 3.04 13.78
N TYR A 355 15.39 3.11 13.24
CA TYR A 355 14.89 2.19 12.23
C TYR A 355 14.24 2.93 11.07
N ILE A 356 14.42 2.38 9.87
CA ILE A 356 13.71 2.80 8.67
C ILE A 356 12.96 1.56 8.16
N GLU A 357 11.65 1.68 7.98
CA GLU A 357 10.85 0.69 7.26
C GLU A 357 10.71 1.12 5.81
N SER A 358 11.07 0.27 4.85
CA SER A 358 10.65 0.51 3.47
C SER A 358 9.15 0.25 3.35
N THR A 359 8.46 1.00 2.50
CA THR A 359 7.14 0.60 2.04
C THR A 359 7.28 -0.45 0.94
N ARG A 360 6.16 -0.99 0.45
CA ARG A 360 6.16 -2.01 -0.60
C ARG A 360 6.87 -1.54 -1.86
N GLU A 361 7.86 -2.29 -2.29
CA GLU A 361 8.60 -2.09 -3.52
C GLU A 361 8.60 -3.38 -4.35
N LEU A 362 8.54 -3.26 -5.66
CA LEU A 362 8.61 -4.42 -6.54
C LEU A 362 9.91 -5.20 -6.30
N GLU A 363 9.82 -6.53 -6.20
CA GLU A 363 10.96 -7.41 -5.96
C GLU A 363 12.11 -7.23 -6.97
N ASN A 364 11.78 -6.87 -8.20
CA ASN A 364 12.74 -6.63 -9.28
C ASN A 364 13.26 -5.18 -9.34
N ASN A 365 12.83 -4.28 -8.45
CA ASN A 365 13.32 -2.90 -8.39
C ASN A 365 14.67 -2.80 -7.66
N THR A 366 15.70 -3.40 -8.28
CA THR A 366 17.06 -3.43 -7.73
C THR A 366 17.64 -2.03 -7.54
N SER A 367 17.18 -1.03 -8.29
CA SER A 367 17.63 0.36 -8.16
C SER A 367 17.32 0.94 -6.78
N VAL A 368 16.14 0.64 -6.24
CA VAL A 368 15.74 1.07 -4.90
C VAL A 368 16.45 0.21 -3.84
N GLN A 369 16.48 -1.12 -4.01
CA GLN A 369 17.12 -2.04 -3.06
C GLN A 369 18.61 -1.78 -2.88
N ASN A 370 19.31 -1.33 -3.92
CA ASN A 370 20.73 -0.97 -3.84
C ASN A 370 20.99 0.27 -2.95
N LEU A 371 19.99 1.05 -2.59
CA LEU A 371 20.17 2.27 -1.80
C LEU A 371 20.63 1.98 -0.37
N TRP A 372 20.20 0.85 0.19
CA TRP A 372 20.57 0.40 1.55
C TRP A 372 21.44 -0.85 1.58
N HIS A 373 21.94 -1.30 0.43
CA HIS A 373 22.80 -2.49 0.35
C HIS A 373 24.01 -2.47 1.31
N TYR A 374 24.53 -1.28 1.62
CA TYR A 374 25.65 -1.10 2.54
C TYR A 374 25.26 -0.87 4.01
N LEU A 375 23.96 -0.89 4.32
CA LEU A 375 23.42 -0.79 5.67
C LEU A 375 22.96 -2.16 6.13
N GLU A 376 22.96 -2.37 7.46
CA GLU A 376 22.32 -3.56 8.02
C GLU A 376 20.81 -3.49 7.73
N HIS A 377 20.29 -4.50 7.06
CA HIS A 377 18.87 -4.55 6.68
C HIS A 377 18.36 -5.98 6.65
N HIS A 378 17.07 -6.14 6.88
CA HIS A 378 16.38 -7.43 6.89
C HIS A 378 15.12 -7.35 6.06
N LEU A 379 14.89 -8.34 5.19
CA LEU A 379 13.59 -8.54 4.56
C LEU A 379 12.58 -8.87 5.67
N THR A 380 11.56 -8.04 5.83
CA THR A 380 10.55 -8.22 6.88
C THR A 380 9.26 -8.81 6.34
N LYS A 381 8.86 -8.45 5.13
CA LYS A 381 7.61 -8.91 4.55
C LYS A 381 7.72 -9.10 3.05
N ARG A 382 6.90 -10.01 2.55
CA ARG A 382 6.63 -10.19 1.12
C ARG A 382 5.12 -10.18 0.91
N ALA A 383 4.66 -9.38 -0.03
CA ALA A 383 3.28 -9.38 -0.49
C ALA A 383 3.23 -9.73 -1.99
N ARG A 384 2.11 -10.33 -2.44
CA ARG A 384 1.98 -10.86 -3.79
C ARG A 384 0.65 -10.48 -4.40
N THR A 385 0.67 -10.02 -5.65
CA THR A 385 -0.54 -9.93 -6.47
C THR A 385 -0.74 -11.21 -7.28
N TYR A 386 -1.99 -11.43 -7.64
CA TYR A 386 -2.42 -12.62 -8.37
C TYR A 386 -3.21 -12.21 -9.61
N ILE A 387 -3.12 -13.01 -10.65
CA ILE A 387 -3.75 -12.75 -11.94
C ILE A 387 -4.49 -13.99 -12.45
N LYS A 388 -5.63 -13.78 -13.11
CA LYS A 388 -6.39 -14.82 -13.77
C LYS A 388 -7.05 -14.28 -15.05
N ARG A 389 -6.92 -15.00 -16.16
CA ARG A 389 -7.76 -14.78 -17.35
C ARG A 389 -9.14 -15.41 -17.14
N ILE A 390 -10.21 -14.73 -17.57
CA ILE A 390 -11.59 -15.12 -17.27
C ILE A 390 -12.45 -15.26 -18.53
#